data_8123191158e48210a2fc2404855fef89
#
_entry.id   8123191158e48210a2fc2404855fef89
#
_cell.length_a   1.000
_cell.length_b   1.000
_cell.length_c   1.000
_cell.angle_alpha   90.00
_cell.angle_beta   90.00
_cell.angle_gamma   90.00
#
_symmetry.space_group_name_H-M   'P 1'
#
loop_
_entity.id
_entity.type
_entity.pdbx_description
1 polymer ?
#
loop_
_entity_poly.entity_id
_entity_poly.type
_entity_poly.pdbx_seq_one_letter_code
_entity_poly.pdbx_strand_id
1 'polypeptide(L)'
;KKRLPAYLAREDVRRLMERFGYGRLDLGVILRQVAERYRAHMHHKTGFPHEIGLLLGYPPADVTGFIENSGKNSLYIGYWKVYSDVARCQRVFAGYDQAREKVIRMISRGMDVRNIVKNQEEAEHE
;
A
#
# COMPACT_ATOMS: atom_id res chain seq x y z
N LYS A 1 -5.80 -9.16 -6.18
CA LYS A 1 -7.15 -8.95 -5.60
C LYS A 1 -7.53 -10.02 -4.59
N LYS A 2 -7.19 -11.29 -4.86
CA LYS A 2 -7.44 -12.37 -3.90
C LYS A 2 -6.57 -12.25 -2.63
N ARG A 3 -5.43 -11.58 -2.71
CA ARG A 3 -4.53 -11.37 -1.57
C ARG A 3 -5.03 -10.29 -0.59
N LEU A 4 -5.76 -9.29 -1.09
CA LEU A 4 -6.20 -8.19 -0.25
C LEU A 4 -7.22 -8.62 0.82
N PRO A 5 -8.25 -9.44 0.52
CA PRO A 5 -9.13 -9.93 1.58
C PRO A 5 -8.40 -10.76 2.64
N ALA A 6 -7.46 -11.61 2.25
CA ALA A 6 -6.66 -12.41 3.19
C ALA A 6 -5.75 -11.50 4.03
N TYR A 7 -5.15 -10.49 3.44
CA TYR A 7 -4.32 -9.51 4.14
C TYR A 7 -5.13 -8.75 5.19
N LEU A 8 -6.33 -8.29 4.81
CA LEU A 8 -7.22 -7.56 5.74
C LEU A 8 -7.73 -8.45 6.88
N ALA A 9 -7.75 -9.78 6.69
CA ALA A 9 -8.14 -10.72 7.73
C ALA A 9 -7.03 -11.00 8.75
N ARG A 10 -5.79 -10.61 8.47
CA ARG A 10 -4.69 -10.75 9.44
C ARG A 10 -5.03 -9.95 10.69
N GLU A 11 -4.72 -10.52 11.86
CA GLU A 11 -5.11 -9.93 13.13
C GLU A 11 -4.52 -8.54 13.35
N ASP A 12 -3.24 -8.36 13.01
CA ASP A 12 -2.58 -7.07 13.17
C ASP A 12 -3.19 -5.98 12.27
N VAL A 13 -3.51 -6.34 11.03
CA VAL A 13 -4.16 -5.44 10.08
C VAL A 13 -5.58 -5.13 10.53
N ARG A 14 -6.34 -6.15 10.96
CA ARG A 14 -7.71 -5.99 11.43
C ARG A 14 -7.79 -5.06 12.64
N ARG A 15 -6.89 -5.23 13.60
CA ARG A 15 -6.84 -4.37 14.78
C ARG A 15 -6.58 -2.91 14.42
N LEU A 16 -5.65 -2.69 13.50
CA LEU A 16 -5.32 -1.33 13.07
C LEU A 16 -6.48 -0.71 12.30
N MET A 17 -7.16 -1.48 11.45
CA MET A 17 -8.35 -1.01 10.75
C MET A 17 -9.47 -0.65 11.73
N GLU A 18 -9.65 -1.43 12.80
CA GLU A 18 -10.62 -1.12 13.85
C GLU A 18 -10.29 0.23 14.52
N ARG A 19 -9.01 0.51 14.76
CA ARG A 19 -8.58 1.80 15.30
C ARG A 19 -8.93 2.97 14.38
N PHE A 20 -8.97 2.72 13.07
CA PHE A 20 -9.39 3.74 12.10
C PHE A 20 -10.91 3.83 11.96
N GLY A 21 -11.66 3.01 12.69
CA GLY A 21 -13.12 3.05 12.68
C GLY A 21 -13.80 2.04 11.78
N TYR A 22 -13.08 1.04 11.29
CA TYR A 22 -13.62 -0.01 10.41
C TYR A 22 -13.96 -1.25 11.23
N GLY A 23 -15.20 -1.36 11.67
CA GLY A 23 -15.64 -2.54 12.44
C GLY A 23 -15.97 -3.75 11.60
N ARG A 24 -16.06 -3.60 10.29
CA ARG A 24 -16.43 -4.66 9.37
C ARG A 24 -15.45 -4.68 8.19
N LEU A 25 -14.88 -5.87 7.90
CA LEU A 25 -13.87 -6.02 6.87
C LEU A 25 -14.46 -6.47 5.53
N ASP A 26 -15.57 -5.84 5.10
CA ASP A 26 -16.09 -5.97 3.76
C ASP A 26 -15.33 -5.00 2.85
N LEU A 27 -14.66 -5.53 1.83
CA LEU A 27 -13.78 -4.73 0.98
C LEU A 27 -14.54 -3.58 0.29
N GLY A 28 -15.76 -3.83 -0.19
CA GLY A 28 -16.54 -2.77 -0.84
C GLY A 28 -16.88 -1.63 0.10
N VAL A 29 -17.24 -1.95 1.35
CA VAL A 29 -17.53 -0.93 2.38
C VAL A 29 -16.26 -0.16 2.74
N ILE A 30 -15.15 -0.87 2.92
CA ILE A 30 -13.86 -0.25 3.24
C ILE A 30 -13.45 0.74 2.15
N LEU A 31 -13.50 0.32 0.90
CA LEU A 31 -13.10 1.18 -0.22
C LEU A 31 -13.96 2.43 -0.32
N ARG A 32 -15.27 2.33 -0.07
CA ARG A 32 -16.15 3.50 -0.06
C ARG A 32 -15.81 4.47 1.07
N GLN A 33 -15.59 3.94 2.28
CA GLN A 33 -15.24 4.77 3.43
C GLN A 33 -13.89 5.45 3.24
N VAL A 34 -12.91 4.74 2.71
CA VAL A 34 -11.59 5.31 2.40
C VAL A 34 -11.73 6.45 1.39
N ALA A 35 -12.52 6.24 0.33
CA ALA A 35 -12.72 7.27 -0.68
C ALA A 35 -13.39 8.53 -0.10
N GLU A 36 -14.36 8.35 0.80
CA GLU A 36 -15.02 9.48 1.47
C GLU A 36 -14.05 10.22 2.39
N ARG A 37 -13.25 9.49 3.15
CA ARG A 37 -12.26 10.09 4.06
C ARG A 37 -11.18 10.82 3.27
N TYR A 38 -10.74 10.26 2.15
CA TYR A 38 -9.77 10.92 1.28
C TYR A 38 -10.33 12.21 0.70
N ARG A 39 -11.59 12.19 0.27
CA ARG A 39 -12.27 13.39 -0.22
C ARG A 39 -12.36 14.46 0.85
N ALA A 40 -12.71 14.06 2.08
CA ALA A 40 -12.78 15.00 3.21
C ALA A 40 -11.40 15.61 3.48
N HIS A 41 -10.33 14.80 3.40
CA HIS A 41 -8.96 15.32 3.54
C HIS A 41 -8.62 16.32 2.43
N MET A 42 -8.97 16.02 1.19
CA MET A 42 -8.73 16.93 0.06
C MET A 42 -9.44 18.26 0.20
N HIS A 43 -10.55 18.30 0.95
CA HIS A 43 -11.26 19.54 1.29
C HIS A 43 -10.83 20.13 2.64
N HIS A 44 -9.73 19.65 3.20
CA HIS A 44 -9.14 20.10 4.46
C HIS A 44 -10.06 19.98 5.69
N LYS A 45 -10.99 19.03 5.66
CA LYS A 45 -11.93 18.81 6.77
C LYS A 45 -11.41 17.82 7.81
N THR A 46 -10.54 16.90 7.40
CA THR A 46 -10.00 15.85 8.27
C THR A 46 -8.53 15.61 7.97
N GLY A 47 -7.84 14.86 8.84
CA GLY A 47 -6.49 14.41 8.59
C GLY A 47 -6.42 13.35 7.51
N PHE A 48 -5.22 13.05 7.04
CA PHE A 48 -4.99 12.05 6.01
C PHE A 48 -5.43 10.65 6.51
N PRO A 49 -6.16 9.88 5.68
CA PRO A 49 -6.57 8.53 6.07
C PRO A 49 -5.40 7.54 5.94
N HIS A 50 -4.75 7.24 7.06
CA HIS A 50 -3.56 6.37 7.10
C HIS A 50 -3.85 4.92 6.72
N GLU A 51 -5.11 4.49 6.77
CA GLU A 51 -5.52 3.17 6.31
C GLU A 51 -5.21 2.93 4.83
N ILE A 52 -5.04 3.99 4.03
CA ILE A 52 -4.61 3.87 2.64
C ILE A 52 -3.28 3.12 2.57
N GLY A 53 -2.35 3.38 3.49
CA GLY A 53 -1.09 2.66 3.56
C GLY A 53 -1.28 1.16 3.71
N LEU A 54 -2.21 0.75 4.58
CA LEU A 54 -2.53 -0.67 4.74
C LEU A 54 -3.08 -1.29 3.46
N LEU A 55 -3.96 -0.58 2.77
CA LEU A 55 -4.54 -1.07 1.51
C LEU A 55 -3.50 -1.19 0.40
N LEU A 56 -2.46 -0.36 0.44
CA LEU A 56 -1.34 -0.41 -0.50
C LEU A 56 -0.31 -1.49 -0.13
N GLY A 57 -0.49 -2.16 1.00
CA GLY A 57 0.39 -3.23 1.44
C GLY A 57 1.56 -2.79 2.31
N TYR A 58 1.55 -1.57 2.83
CA TYR A 58 2.59 -1.13 3.75
C TYR A 58 2.53 -1.97 5.03
N PRO A 59 3.69 -2.33 5.63
CA PRO A 59 3.67 -3.07 6.89
C PRO A 59 2.88 -2.31 7.96
N PRO A 60 2.00 -2.99 8.73
CA PRO A 60 1.24 -2.31 9.79
C PRO A 60 2.12 -1.57 10.80
N ALA A 61 3.29 -2.12 11.12
CA ALA A 61 4.23 -1.47 12.04
C ALA A 61 4.74 -0.13 11.49
N ASP A 62 4.89 -0.01 10.17
CA ASP A 62 5.34 1.23 9.54
C ASP A 62 4.23 2.27 9.50
N VAL A 63 2.99 1.85 9.26
CA VAL A 63 1.83 2.74 9.33
C VAL A 63 1.67 3.28 10.74
N THR A 64 1.73 2.42 11.75
CA THR A 64 1.66 2.82 13.16
C THR A 64 2.81 3.75 13.53
N GLY A 65 4.04 3.40 13.13
CA GLY A 65 5.21 4.22 13.41
C GLY A 65 5.10 5.62 12.82
N PHE A 66 4.60 5.72 11.60
CA PHE A 66 4.37 7.02 10.96
C PHE A 66 3.39 7.87 11.76
N ILE A 67 2.28 7.27 12.20
CA ILE A 67 1.27 7.98 13.00
C ILE A 67 1.85 8.44 14.34
N GLU A 68 2.51 7.54 15.05
CA GLU A 68 3.06 7.83 16.39
C GLU A 68 4.16 8.88 16.36
N ASN A 69 4.94 8.94 15.27
CA ASN A 69 6.06 9.87 15.13
C ASN A 69 5.73 11.07 14.26
N SER A 70 4.49 11.22 13.82
CA SER A 70 4.06 12.30 12.92
C SER A 70 4.95 12.38 11.67
N GLY A 71 5.35 11.21 11.14
CA GLY A 71 6.21 11.10 9.97
C GLY A 71 7.68 11.40 10.20
N LYS A 72 8.08 11.62 11.47
CA LYS A 72 9.47 11.92 11.84
C LYS A 72 10.17 10.67 12.38
N ASN A 73 11.48 10.71 12.50
CA ASN A 73 12.29 9.67 13.13
C ASN A 73 12.22 8.31 12.43
N SER A 74 11.96 8.28 11.11
CA SER A 74 11.97 7.03 10.36
C SER A 74 13.37 6.44 10.32
N LEU A 75 13.45 5.11 10.27
CA LEU A 75 14.72 4.40 10.16
C LEU A 75 15.26 4.43 8.73
N TYR A 76 14.39 4.51 7.75
CA TYR A 76 14.75 4.52 6.34
C TYR A 76 13.60 5.12 5.53
N ILE A 77 13.91 5.79 4.44
CA ILE A 77 12.91 6.38 3.53
C ILE A 77 13.09 5.76 2.15
N GLY A 78 12.09 5.02 1.70
CA GLY A 78 12.01 4.45 0.36
C GLY A 78 10.67 4.81 -0.26
N TYR A 79 9.93 3.80 -0.76
CA TYR A 79 8.57 4.03 -1.26
C TYR A 79 7.61 4.46 -0.13
N TRP A 80 7.98 4.15 1.11
CA TRP A 80 7.32 4.68 2.31
C TRP A 80 8.38 4.86 3.39
N LYS A 81 8.01 5.53 4.48
CA LYS A 81 8.89 5.69 5.63
C LYS A 81 8.85 4.43 6.50
N VAL A 82 10.00 3.82 6.71
CA VAL A 82 10.13 2.56 7.41
C VAL A 82 10.46 2.80 8.88
N TYR A 83 9.71 2.13 9.76
CA TYR A 83 9.90 2.20 11.22
C TYR A 83 10.18 0.84 11.85
N SER A 84 10.23 -0.20 11.05
CA SER A 84 10.40 -1.57 11.55
C SER A 84 11.53 -2.30 10.82
N ASP A 85 11.26 -3.35 10.08
CA ASP A 85 12.23 -4.20 9.42
C ASP A 85 12.79 -3.55 8.15
N VAL A 86 13.86 -2.76 8.31
CA VAL A 86 14.49 -2.03 7.21
C VAL A 86 15.00 -2.98 6.12
N ALA A 87 15.67 -4.06 6.50
CA ALA A 87 16.25 -4.99 5.53
C ALA A 87 15.16 -5.63 4.65
N ARG A 88 14.04 -6.03 5.25
CA ARG A 88 12.92 -6.58 4.50
C ARG A 88 12.31 -5.54 3.56
N CYS A 89 12.10 -4.33 4.03
CA CYS A 89 11.55 -3.25 3.21
C CYS A 89 12.48 -2.90 2.06
N GLN A 90 13.80 -2.87 2.28
CA GLN A 90 14.76 -2.62 1.22
C GLN A 90 14.68 -3.68 0.11
N ARG A 91 14.46 -4.94 0.46
CA ARG A 91 14.26 -6.01 -0.53
C ARG A 91 12.99 -5.79 -1.34
N VAL A 92 11.90 -5.38 -0.68
CA VAL A 92 10.65 -5.06 -1.37
C VAL A 92 10.84 -3.87 -2.31
N PHE A 93 11.51 -2.82 -1.86
CA PHE A 93 11.79 -1.64 -2.68
C PHE A 93 12.66 -1.97 -3.89
N ALA A 94 13.65 -2.84 -3.71
CA ALA A 94 14.48 -3.30 -4.84
C ALA A 94 13.64 -4.04 -5.88
N GLY A 95 12.66 -4.85 -5.42
CA GLY A 95 11.73 -5.51 -6.33
C GLY A 95 10.88 -4.52 -7.11
N TYR A 96 10.40 -3.47 -6.46
CA TYR A 96 9.64 -2.41 -7.14
C TYR A 96 10.49 -1.67 -8.17
N ASP A 97 11.75 -1.38 -7.83
CA ASP A 97 12.67 -0.73 -8.76
C ASP A 97 12.91 -1.58 -10.00
N GLN A 98 13.10 -2.89 -9.82
CA GLN A 98 13.28 -3.83 -10.93
C GLN A 98 12.05 -3.89 -11.83
N ALA A 99 10.86 -3.94 -11.22
CA ALA A 99 9.60 -3.97 -11.96
C ALA A 99 9.41 -2.67 -12.77
N ARG A 100 9.73 -1.54 -12.16
CA ARG A 100 9.66 -0.23 -12.81
C ARG A 100 10.59 -0.15 -14.00
N GLU A 101 11.84 -0.58 -13.83
CA GLU A 101 12.82 -0.59 -14.92
C GLU A 101 12.38 -1.48 -16.08
N LYS A 102 11.81 -2.63 -15.76
CA LYS A 102 11.29 -3.56 -16.77
C LYS A 102 10.19 -2.92 -17.61
N VAL A 103 9.25 -2.23 -16.96
CA VAL A 103 8.16 -1.52 -17.65
C VAL A 103 8.73 -0.42 -18.53
N ILE A 104 9.67 0.37 -18.03
CA ILE A 104 10.30 1.45 -18.80
C ILE A 104 10.98 0.88 -20.04
N ARG A 105 11.71 -0.24 -19.93
CA ARG A 105 12.36 -0.86 -21.07
C ARG A 105 11.33 -1.36 -22.10
N MET A 106 10.24 -1.94 -21.65
CA MET A 106 9.18 -2.40 -22.56
C MET A 106 8.55 -1.23 -23.31
N ILE A 107 8.27 -0.12 -22.64
CA ILE A 107 7.74 1.09 -23.28
C ILE A 107 8.74 1.64 -24.29
N SER A 108 10.03 1.67 -23.95
CA SER A 108 11.09 2.13 -24.84
C SER A 108 11.21 1.30 -26.11
N ARG A 109 10.80 0.03 -26.06
CA ARG A 109 10.78 -0.87 -27.22
C ARG A 109 9.48 -0.77 -28.03
N GLY A 110 8.59 0.15 -27.65
CA GLY A 110 7.33 0.37 -28.37
C GLY A 110 6.22 -0.62 -28.04
N MET A 111 6.30 -1.28 -26.88
CA MET A 111 5.25 -2.23 -26.47
C MET A 111 3.98 -1.46 -26.05
N ASP A 112 2.83 -2.02 -26.40
CA ASP A 112 1.53 -1.51 -25.95
C ASP A 112 1.41 -1.75 -24.43
N VAL A 113 0.90 -0.74 -23.72
CA VAL A 113 0.69 -0.79 -22.27
C VAL A 113 -0.21 -1.99 -21.89
N ARG A 114 -1.22 -2.31 -22.71
CA ARG A 114 -2.09 -3.46 -22.46
C ARG A 114 -1.33 -4.78 -22.47
N ASN A 115 -0.34 -4.91 -23.34
CA ASN A 115 0.50 -6.11 -23.39
C ASN A 115 1.41 -6.22 -22.15
N ILE A 116 1.90 -5.09 -21.65
CA ILE A 116 2.72 -5.06 -20.44
C ILE A 116 1.90 -5.55 -19.24
N VAL A 117 0.69 -5.05 -19.05
CA VAL A 117 -0.20 -5.46 -17.96
C VAL A 117 -0.52 -6.94 -18.06
N LYS A 118 -0.84 -7.44 -19.24
CA LYS A 118 -1.13 -8.87 -19.46
C LYS A 118 0.06 -9.75 -19.08
N ASN A 119 1.27 -9.37 -19.49
CA ASN A 119 2.47 -10.12 -19.16
C ASN A 119 2.73 -10.17 -17.66
N GLN A 120 2.46 -9.10 -16.94
CA GLN A 120 2.61 -9.08 -15.48
C GLN A 120 1.57 -9.95 -14.78
N GLU A 121 0.32 -9.96 -15.25
CA GLU A 121 -0.70 -10.84 -14.71
C GLU A 121 -0.32 -12.32 -14.90
N GLU A 122 0.20 -12.68 -16.05
CA GLU A 122 0.67 -14.04 -16.31
C GLU A 122 1.84 -14.42 -15.38
N ALA A 123 2.76 -13.50 -15.15
CA ALA A 123 3.89 -13.72 -14.24
C ALA A 123 3.43 -13.90 -12.79
N GLU A 124 2.42 -13.18 -12.35
CA GLU A 124 1.87 -13.32 -11.01
C GLU A 124 1.15 -14.65 -10.78
N HIS A 125 0.66 -15.29 -11.83
CA HIS A 125 -0.01 -16.58 -11.75
C HIS A 125 0.93 -17.78 -11.80
N GLU A 126 2.18 -17.57 -12.12
CA GLU A 126 3.21 -18.59 -12.07
C GLU A 126 3.82 -18.69 -10.66
#